data_6f16f0a601eb5ba63586521fe7949181
#
_entry.id   6f16f0a601eb5ba63586521fe7949181
#
_cell.length_a   1.000
_cell.length_b   1.000
_cell.length_c   1.000
_cell.angle_alpha   90.00
_cell.angle_beta   90.00
_cell.angle_gamma   90.00
#
_symmetry.space_group_name_H-M   'P 1'
#
loop_
_entity.id
_entity.type
_entity.pdbx_description
1 polymer ?
#
loop_
_entity_poly.entity_id
_entity_poly.type
_entity_poly.pdbx_seq_one_letter_code
_entity_poly.pdbx_strand_id
1 'polypeptide(L)'
;ITTRLVGSEMCIRDREQEIGPYIAVRPVMFSGEKHSPSAWKMTDAMPSWSWAGCEGKKAHIEVYARAAKVALLLNGKKVAEKQLKNDCLAKFTIPYQSGTLEAVSYDAIDRVLGRCKLQTAGADTVLRAVPEEKKTKPGRLCYIRIRYTDRAGELKPMERGMVNITVSGGKLLAAGSACPFHPGSYLTPETDTYYGEALAVVEAGESGAVEVSISDGERSDTVKIPIA
;
A
#
# COMPACT_ATOMS: atom_id res chain seq x y z
N ILE A 1 2.80 -6.19 9.11
CA ILE A 1 3.93 -6.85 8.39
C ILE A 1 3.73 -6.91 6.87
N THR A 2 2.64 -6.43 6.31
CA THR A 2 2.17 -6.99 5.05
C THR A 2 2.25 -6.12 3.81
N THR A 3 2.63 -4.87 3.86
CA THR A 3 2.44 -4.02 2.68
C THR A 3 3.67 -3.82 1.79
N ARG A 4 4.79 -4.49 2.06
CA ARG A 4 6.04 -4.23 1.32
C ARG A 4 6.80 -5.45 0.84
N LEU A 5 6.21 -6.59 0.93
CA LEU A 5 6.80 -7.79 0.34
C LEU A 5 6.22 -7.98 -1.06
N VAL A 6 6.62 -7.13 -2.02
CA VAL A 6 6.22 -7.30 -3.43
C VAL A 6 6.59 -8.70 -3.93
N GLY A 7 7.67 -9.28 -3.42
CA GLY A 7 8.01 -10.68 -3.67
C GLY A 7 7.02 -11.67 -3.05
N SER A 8 6.48 -11.39 -1.86
CA SER A 8 5.45 -12.24 -1.25
C SER A 8 4.08 -12.06 -1.90
N GLU A 9 3.76 -10.88 -2.41
CA GLU A 9 2.56 -10.65 -3.21
C GLU A 9 2.56 -11.55 -4.46
N MET A 10 3.69 -11.68 -5.15
CA MET A 10 3.83 -12.63 -6.24
C MET A 10 3.57 -14.09 -5.80
N CYS A 11 4.12 -14.50 -4.66
CA CYS A 11 3.91 -15.85 -4.13
C CYS A 11 2.45 -16.08 -3.72
N ILE A 12 1.77 -15.08 -3.15
CA ILE A 12 0.35 -15.15 -2.79
C ILE A 12 -0.50 -15.29 -4.05
N ARG A 13 -0.30 -14.41 -5.03
CA ARG A 13 -1.03 -14.45 -6.32
C ARG A 13 -0.80 -15.73 -7.09
N ASP A 14 0.40 -16.28 -7.03
CA ASP A 14 0.70 -17.57 -7.67
C ASP A 14 -0.03 -18.72 -6.99
N ARG A 15 -0.13 -18.73 -5.67
CA ARG A 15 -0.87 -19.75 -4.91
C ARG A 15 -2.38 -19.62 -5.07
N GLU A 16 -2.90 -18.42 -5.07
CA GLU A 16 -4.34 -18.13 -5.20
C GLU A 16 -4.82 -18.16 -6.66
N GLN A 17 -3.93 -18.43 -7.61
CA GLN A 17 -4.20 -18.44 -9.05
C GLN A 17 -4.82 -17.13 -9.57
N GLU A 18 -4.53 -16.01 -8.92
CA GLU A 18 -4.94 -14.71 -9.44
C GLU A 18 -4.27 -14.41 -10.78
N ILE A 19 -5.09 -14.19 -11.80
CA ILE A 19 -4.65 -13.96 -13.18
C ILE A 19 -4.39 -12.47 -13.44
N GLY A 20 -4.98 -11.59 -12.64
CA GLY A 20 -4.86 -10.13 -12.79
C GLY A 20 -3.43 -9.61 -12.57
N PRO A 21 -3.01 -8.53 -13.25
CA PRO A 21 -1.73 -7.90 -13.00
C PRO A 21 -1.74 -7.15 -11.67
N TYR A 22 -0.55 -6.99 -11.08
CA TYR A 22 -0.31 -6.13 -9.92
C TYR A 22 0.73 -5.08 -10.28
N ILE A 23 0.48 -3.82 -9.93
CA ILE A 23 1.38 -2.70 -10.22
C ILE A 23 2.06 -2.26 -8.92
N ALA A 24 3.37 -2.13 -8.96
CA ALA A 24 4.14 -1.46 -7.93
C ALA A 24 5.06 -0.42 -8.54
N VAL A 25 5.27 0.69 -7.87
CA VAL A 25 6.06 1.83 -8.33
C VAL A 25 7.12 2.14 -7.29
N ARG A 26 8.38 2.25 -7.72
CA ARG A 26 9.43 2.72 -6.83
C ARG A 26 9.19 4.17 -6.46
N PRO A 27 9.50 4.60 -5.22
CA PRO A 27 9.32 5.98 -4.81
C PRO A 27 9.97 6.95 -5.80
N VAL A 28 9.15 7.72 -6.51
CA VAL A 28 9.60 8.56 -7.64
C VAL A 28 10.51 9.69 -7.18
N MET A 29 10.38 10.11 -5.93
CA MET A 29 11.26 11.13 -5.35
C MET A 29 12.75 10.73 -5.34
N PHE A 30 13.03 9.42 -5.31
CA PHE A 30 14.39 8.85 -5.32
C PHE A 30 14.80 8.30 -6.70
N SER A 31 14.18 8.74 -7.77
CA SER A 31 14.38 8.19 -9.12
C SER A 31 15.81 8.29 -9.67
N GLY A 32 16.64 9.20 -9.13
CA GLY A 32 18.06 9.34 -9.47
C GLY A 32 19.01 8.50 -8.61
N GLU A 33 18.51 7.86 -7.57
CA GLU A 33 19.34 7.11 -6.64
C GLU A 33 19.51 5.66 -7.07
N LYS A 34 20.71 5.10 -6.81
CA LYS A 34 20.96 3.68 -7.03
C LYS A 34 20.15 2.87 -6.03
N HIS A 35 19.29 2.01 -6.53
CA HIS A 35 18.67 0.99 -5.70
C HIS A 35 19.71 -0.09 -5.37
N SER A 36 19.91 -0.35 -4.07
CA SER A 36 20.72 -1.44 -3.60
C SER A 36 19.82 -2.55 -3.05
N PRO A 37 19.49 -3.57 -3.84
CA PRO A 37 18.71 -4.70 -3.35
C PRO A 37 19.52 -5.46 -2.30
N SER A 38 18.86 -6.01 -1.31
CA SER A 38 19.43 -6.92 -0.33
C SER A 38 18.76 -8.29 -0.42
N ALA A 39 19.34 -9.30 0.22
CA ALA A 39 18.74 -10.64 0.28
C ALA A 39 17.31 -10.64 0.85
N TRP A 40 16.96 -9.63 1.64
CA TRP A 40 15.67 -9.49 2.31
C TRP A 40 14.74 -8.46 1.64
N LYS A 41 15.29 -7.58 0.79
CA LYS A 41 14.54 -6.51 0.12
C LYS A 41 14.93 -6.45 -1.34
N MET A 42 14.16 -7.12 -2.16
CA MET A 42 14.40 -7.18 -3.61
C MET A 42 13.99 -5.89 -4.32
N THR A 43 13.00 -5.17 -3.79
CA THR A 43 12.49 -3.91 -4.34
C THR A 43 11.96 -3.00 -3.23
N ASP A 44 11.94 -1.70 -3.49
CA ASP A 44 11.29 -0.68 -2.69
C ASP A 44 9.96 -0.20 -3.33
N ALA A 45 9.52 -0.87 -4.38
CA ALA A 45 8.28 -0.53 -5.06
C ALA A 45 7.06 -0.79 -4.17
N MET A 46 6.04 0.06 -4.31
CA MET A 46 4.80 0.02 -3.55
C MET A 46 3.60 0.31 -4.45
N PRO A 47 2.38 -0.13 -4.09
CA PRO A 47 1.20 0.07 -4.92
C PRO A 47 0.64 1.49 -4.78
N SER A 48 1.36 2.49 -5.28
CA SER A 48 0.91 3.88 -5.30
C SER A 48 1.36 4.61 -6.57
N TRP A 49 0.50 5.50 -7.07
CA TRP A 49 0.79 6.45 -8.13
C TRP A 49 0.58 7.90 -7.66
N SER A 50 0.88 8.18 -6.36
CA SER A 50 0.66 9.48 -5.72
C SER A 50 2.00 10.09 -5.28
N TRP A 51 2.72 10.70 -6.22
CA TRP A 51 4.06 11.26 -6.02
C TRP A 51 4.06 12.77 -6.30
N ALA A 52 3.33 13.53 -5.51
CA ALA A 52 3.19 14.98 -5.66
C ALA A 52 4.54 15.69 -5.78
N GLY A 53 4.68 16.61 -6.72
CA GLY A 53 5.92 17.35 -6.98
C GLY A 53 7.02 16.55 -7.69
N CYS A 54 6.69 15.36 -8.21
CA CYS A 54 7.61 14.51 -8.95
C CYS A 54 7.33 14.49 -10.46
N GLU A 55 6.47 15.37 -10.97
CA GLU A 55 6.10 15.44 -12.38
C GLU A 55 7.35 15.53 -13.28
N GLY A 56 7.38 14.70 -14.32
CA GLY A 56 8.51 14.61 -15.27
C GLY A 56 9.69 13.77 -14.80
N LYS A 57 9.82 13.44 -13.50
CA LYS A 57 10.87 12.53 -13.04
C LYS A 57 10.62 11.12 -13.56
N LYS A 58 11.67 10.31 -13.68
CA LYS A 58 11.58 8.91 -14.11
C LYS A 58 10.87 8.06 -13.05
N ALA A 59 9.71 7.52 -13.38
CA ALA A 59 9.02 6.52 -12.56
C ALA A 59 9.45 5.11 -13.00
N HIS A 60 9.96 4.31 -12.07
CA HIS A 60 10.28 2.91 -12.27
C HIS A 60 9.10 2.06 -11.78
N ILE A 61 8.48 1.36 -12.71
CA ILE A 61 7.23 0.61 -12.49
C ILE A 61 7.52 -0.87 -12.67
N GLU A 62 7.04 -1.66 -11.75
CA GLU A 62 7.08 -3.12 -11.75
C GLU A 62 5.66 -3.64 -11.89
N VAL A 63 5.42 -4.44 -12.91
CA VAL A 63 4.12 -5.11 -13.11
C VAL A 63 4.34 -6.60 -13.01
N TYR A 64 3.65 -7.20 -12.06
CA TYR A 64 3.68 -8.64 -11.81
C TYR A 64 2.42 -9.27 -12.41
N ALA A 65 2.59 -10.23 -13.31
CA ALA A 65 1.49 -10.90 -13.97
C ALA A 65 1.88 -12.28 -14.50
N ARG A 66 0.98 -13.24 -14.41
CA ARG A 66 1.07 -14.53 -15.14
C ARG A 66 0.43 -14.35 -16.52
N ALA A 67 1.22 -13.86 -17.46
CA ALA A 67 0.72 -13.46 -18.78
C ALA A 67 1.81 -13.61 -19.84
N ALA A 68 1.44 -13.64 -21.09
CA ALA A 68 2.39 -13.58 -22.19
C ALA A 68 2.91 -12.16 -22.44
N LYS A 69 2.05 -11.17 -22.16
CA LYS A 69 2.35 -9.76 -22.43
C LYS A 69 1.65 -8.83 -21.45
N VAL A 70 2.29 -7.71 -21.15
CA VAL A 70 1.72 -6.61 -20.34
C VAL A 70 1.82 -5.30 -21.11
N ALA A 71 0.70 -4.57 -21.24
CA ALA A 71 0.66 -3.19 -21.68
C ALA A 71 0.47 -2.25 -20.50
N LEU A 72 1.16 -1.12 -20.52
CA LEU A 72 1.05 -0.03 -19.55
C LEU A 72 0.34 1.15 -20.20
N LEU A 73 -0.69 1.65 -19.54
CA LEU A 73 -1.43 2.83 -19.96
C LEU A 73 -1.31 3.94 -18.92
N LEU A 74 -1.18 5.16 -19.38
CA LEU A 74 -1.21 6.37 -18.56
C LEU A 74 -2.33 7.27 -19.08
N ASN A 75 -3.28 7.59 -18.19
CA ASN A 75 -4.46 8.40 -18.55
C ASN A 75 -5.22 7.84 -19.77
N GLY A 76 -5.38 6.51 -19.84
CA GLY A 76 -6.05 5.80 -20.92
C GLY A 76 -5.24 5.61 -22.21
N LYS A 77 -4.05 6.25 -22.34
CA LYS A 77 -3.17 6.10 -23.50
C LYS A 77 -2.09 5.04 -23.24
N LYS A 78 -1.95 4.07 -24.14
CA LYS A 78 -0.86 3.10 -24.07
C LYS A 78 0.49 3.80 -24.23
N VAL A 79 1.38 3.64 -23.21
CA VAL A 79 2.69 4.27 -23.16
C VAL A 79 3.84 3.28 -23.28
N ALA A 80 3.60 2.00 -22.96
CA ALA A 80 4.60 0.96 -23.06
C ALA A 80 3.96 -0.43 -23.18
N GLU A 81 4.72 -1.41 -23.67
CA GLU A 81 4.32 -2.82 -23.72
C GLU A 81 5.55 -3.71 -23.58
N LYS A 82 5.43 -4.83 -22.90
CA LYS A 82 6.49 -5.85 -22.77
C LYS A 82 5.93 -7.26 -22.86
N GLN A 83 6.65 -8.10 -23.57
CA GLN A 83 6.49 -9.54 -23.55
C GLN A 83 7.11 -10.09 -22.26
N LEU A 84 6.40 -10.98 -21.58
CA LEU A 84 6.92 -11.76 -20.45
C LEU A 84 7.43 -13.11 -21.00
N LYS A 85 8.66 -13.47 -20.65
CA LYS A 85 9.22 -14.74 -21.11
C LYS A 85 9.02 -15.83 -20.06
N ASN A 86 9.94 -15.93 -19.09
CA ASN A 86 9.88 -16.97 -18.05
C ASN A 86 9.77 -16.36 -16.64
N ASP A 87 9.70 -15.05 -16.55
CA ASP A 87 9.50 -14.29 -15.32
C ASP A 87 8.12 -13.62 -15.36
N CYS A 88 7.44 -13.58 -14.24
CA CYS A 88 6.15 -12.90 -14.12
C CYS A 88 6.30 -11.39 -13.92
N LEU A 89 7.44 -10.78 -14.28
CA LEU A 89 7.80 -9.39 -13.97
C LEU A 89 8.10 -8.57 -15.21
N ALA A 90 7.29 -7.55 -15.49
CA ALA A 90 7.58 -6.52 -16.47
C ALA A 90 8.05 -5.24 -15.77
N LYS A 91 9.23 -4.74 -16.12
CA LYS A 91 9.76 -3.45 -15.61
C LYS A 91 9.63 -2.38 -16.67
N PHE A 92 9.07 -1.24 -16.30
CA PHE A 92 8.91 -0.07 -17.17
C PHE A 92 9.58 1.16 -16.54
N THR A 93 9.95 2.10 -17.38
CA THR A 93 10.41 3.43 -16.96
C THR A 93 9.76 4.46 -17.85
N ILE A 94 8.95 5.33 -17.25
CA ILE A 94 8.25 6.42 -17.95
C ILE A 94 8.39 7.72 -17.14
N PRO A 95 8.22 8.89 -17.75
CA PRO A 95 8.05 10.12 -16.98
C PRO A 95 6.80 10.03 -16.10
N TYR A 96 6.94 10.42 -14.82
CA TYR A 96 5.78 10.49 -13.91
C TYR A 96 4.86 11.63 -14.35
N GLN A 97 3.59 11.34 -14.39
CA GLN A 97 2.50 12.28 -14.62
C GLN A 97 1.31 11.86 -13.76
N SER A 98 0.71 12.83 -13.08
CA SER A 98 -0.50 12.60 -12.28
C SER A 98 -1.66 12.05 -13.12
N GLY A 99 -2.52 11.26 -12.49
CA GLY A 99 -3.69 10.64 -13.11
C GLY A 99 -3.78 9.14 -12.86
N THR A 100 -4.19 8.37 -13.86
CA THR A 100 -4.41 6.93 -13.75
C THR A 100 -3.32 6.15 -14.48
N LEU A 101 -2.60 5.31 -13.73
CA LEU A 101 -1.69 4.30 -14.27
C LEU A 101 -2.44 2.96 -14.31
N GLU A 102 -2.51 2.33 -15.48
CA GLU A 102 -3.19 1.05 -15.68
C GLU A 102 -2.26 0.03 -16.31
N ALA A 103 -2.25 -1.19 -15.79
CA ALA A 103 -1.64 -2.34 -16.44
C ALA A 103 -2.71 -3.29 -16.95
N VAL A 104 -2.51 -3.77 -18.18
CA VAL A 104 -3.37 -4.78 -18.82
C VAL A 104 -2.52 -5.97 -19.18
N SER A 105 -2.90 -7.15 -18.71
CA SER A 105 -2.24 -8.41 -19.03
C SER A 105 -2.99 -9.18 -20.12
N TYR A 106 -2.23 -9.86 -20.99
CA TYR A 106 -2.75 -10.60 -22.14
C TYR A 106 -2.16 -12.01 -22.20
N ASP A 107 -2.93 -12.93 -22.75
CA ASP A 107 -2.45 -14.27 -23.11
C ASP A 107 -1.64 -14.25 -24.42
N ALA A 108 -1.20 -15.44 -24.85
CA ALA A 108 -0.41 -15.62 -26.07
C ALA A 108 -1.15 -15.28 -27.39
N ILE A 109 -2.48 -15.17 -27.35
CA ILE A 109 -3.33 -14.82 -28.49
C ILE A 109 -4.04 -13.48 -28.31
N ASP A 110 -3.42 -12.59 -27.50
CA ASP A 110 -3.86 -11.22 -27.27
C ASP A 110 -5.23 -11.04 -26.59
N ARG A 111 -5.77 -12.07 -25.90
CA ARG A 111 -6.95 -11.89 -25.07
C ARG A 111 -6.54 -11.25 -23.72
N VAL A 112 -7.37 -10.32 -23.26
CA VAL A 112 -7.18 -9.68 -21.95
C VAL A 112 -7.42 -10.70 -20.85
N LEU A 113 -6.43 -10.89 -19.98
CA LEU A 113 -6.51 -11.73 -18.78
C LEU A 113 -6.96 -10.92 -17.55
N GLY A 114 -6.53 -9.67 -17.45
CA GLY A 114 -6.90 -8.82 -16.33
C GLY A 114 -6.39 -7.39 -16.46
N ARG A 115 -6.84 -6.56 -15.50
CA ARG A 115 -6.47 -5.14 -15.41
C ARG A 115 -6.24 -4.76 -13.95
N CYS A 116 -5.30 -3.86 -13.72
CA CYS A 116 -5.05 -3.23 -12.43
C CYS A 116 -4.83 -1.74 -12.64
N LYS A 117 -5.33 -0.91 -11.73
CA LYS A 117 -5.19 0.54 -11.79
C LYS A 117 -4.63 1.07 -10.48
N LEU A 118 -3.77 2.06 -10.59
CA LEU A 118 -3.38 2.95 -9.52
C LEU A 118 -3.77 4.37 -9.92
N GLN A 119 -4.25 5.15 -8.97
CA GLN A 119 -4.68 6.51 -9.20
C GLN A 119 -3.87 7.48 -8.35
N THR A 120 -3.60 8.67 -8.87
CA THR A 120 -3.02 9.75 -8.08
C THR A 120 -4.06 10.28 -7.11
N ALA A 121 -3.70 10.37 -5.84
CA ALA A 121 -4.54 10.94 -4.80
C ALA A 121 -4.86 12.42 -5.06
N GLY A 122 -6.05 12.83 -4.68
CA GLY A 122 -6.50 14.21 -4.72
C GLY A 122 -5.70 15.14 -3.80
N ALA A 123 -6.01 16.43 -3.86
CA ALA A 123 -5.30 17.46 -3.09
C ALA A 123 -5.57 17.38 -1.58
N ASP A 124 -6.78 16.97 -1.20
CA ASP A 124 -7.18 16.84 0.20
C ASP A 124 -6.42 15.70 0.90
N THR A 125 -6.22 15.83 2.21
CA THR A 125 -5.59 14.79 3.03
C THR A 125 -6.49 14.47 4.21
N VAL A 126 -6.78 13.19 4.40
CA VAL A 126 -7.50 12.66 5.56
C VAL A 126 -6.67 11.57 6.23
N LEU A 127 -6.76 11.49 7.55
CA LEU A 127 -6.24 10.38 8.34
C LEU A 127 -7.32 9.32 8.47
N ARG A 128 -7.00 8.03 8.23
CA ARG A 128 -7.97 6.93 8.30
C ARG A 128 -7.48 5.78 9.15
N ALA A 129 -8.37 5.26 9.98
CA ALA A 129 -8.25 3.99 10.68
C ALA A 129 -9.00 2.90 9.89
N VAL A 130 -8.26 1.97 9.29
CA VAL A 130 -8.83 0.91 8.43
C VAL A 130 -8.60 -0.44 9.08
N PRO A 131 -9.61 -1.08 9.66
CA PRO A 131 -9.48 -2.41 10.24
C PRO A 131 -9.37 -3.46 9.14
N GLU A 132 -8.56 -4.48 9.34
CA GLU A 132 -8.46 -5.61 8.41
C GLU A 132 -9.72 -6.48 8.46
N GLU A 133 -10.36 -6.56 9.62
CA GLU A 133 -11.60 -7.32 9.82
C GLU A 133 -12.74 -6.43 10.31
N LYS A 134 -13.94 -6.65 9.78
CA LYS A 134 -15.15 -5.87 10.14
C LYS A 134 -15.75 -6.28 11.48
N LYS A 135 -15.37 -7.43 12.05
CA LYS A 135 -15.80 -7.97 13.35
C LYS A 135 -14.73 -8.90 13.89
N THR A 136 -14.72 -9.09 15.21
CA THR A 136 -13.73 -9.91 15.90
C THR A 136 -14.38 -10.81 16.96
N LYS A 137 -13.59 -11.60 17.66
CA LYS A 137 -13.99 -12.42 18.82
C LYS A 137 -13.22 -11.98 20.06
N PRO A 138 -13.72 -12.32 21.28
CA PRO A 138 -13.00 -12.03 22.51
C PRO A 138 -11.54 -12.52 22.49
N GLY A 139 -10.61 -11.70 22.96
CA GLY A 139 -9.18 -12.02 23.04
C GLY A 139 -8.46 -12.14 21.69
N ARG A 140 -9.12 -11.91 20.56
CA ARG A 140 -8.47 -11.95 19.23
C ARG A 140 -7.75 -10.65 18.93
N LEU A 141 -6.71 -10.74 18.12
CA LEU A 141 -5.98 -9.57 17.62
C LEU A 141 -6.73 -8.90 16.48
N CYS A 142 -6.84 -7.59 16.56
CA CYS A 142 -7.34 -6.71 15.52
C CYS A 142 -6.17 -5.91 14.97
N TYR A 143 -6.03 -5.87 13.65
CA TYR A 143 -5.02 -5.09 12.94
C TYR A 143 -5.68 -3.89 12.32
N ILE A 144 -5.26 -2.70 12.70
CA ILE A 144 -5.81 -1.43 12.22
C ILE A 144 -4.73 -0.69 11.46
N ARG A 145 -4.89 -0.57 10.15
CA ARG A 145 -4.01 0.25 9.32
C ARG A 145 -4.34 1.71 9.53
N ILE A 146 -3.33 2.49 9.83
CA ILE A 146 -3.39 3.94 9.93
C ILE A 146 -2.85 4.49 8.62
N ARG A 147 -3.64 5.32 7.91
CA ARG A 147 -3.29 5.75 6.56
C ARG A 147 -3.58 7.22 6.33
N TYR A 148 -2.66 7.92 5.72
CA TYR A 148 -2.95 9.18 5.05
C TYR A 148 -3.46 8.90 3.64
N THR A 149 -4.68 9.34 3.35
CA THR A 149 -5.30 9.16 2.04
C THR A 149 -5.96 10.47 1.58
N ASP A 150 -6.43 10.52 0.35
CA ASP A 150 -7.45 11.47 -0.02
C ASP A 150 -8.87 10.99 0.42
N ARG A 151 -9.91 11.77 0.12
CA ARG A 151 -11.29 11.40 0.44
C ARG A 151 -11.77 10.15 -0.32
N ALA A 152 -11.21 9.86 -1.48
CA ALA A 152 -11.51 8.65 -2.24
C ALA A 152 -10.84 7.39 -1.66
N GLY A 153 -9.85 7.56 -0.75
CA GLY A 153 -9.11 6.48 -0.12
C GLY A 153 -7.78 6.16 -0.79
N GLU A 154 -7.36 6.96 -1.78
CA GLU A 154 -6.06 6.79 -2.43
C GLU A 154 -4.93 7.19 -1.49
N LEU A 155 -3.93 6.33 -1.36
CA LEU A 155 -2.80 6.53 -0.45
C LEU A 155 -1.96 7.76 -0.84
N LYS A 156 -1.57 8.54 0.15
CA LYS A 156 -0.65 9.68 0.03
C LYS A 156 0.70 9.34 0.66
N PRO A 157 1.60 8.65 -0.03
CA PRO A 157 2.86 8.15 0.55
C PRO A 157 3.86 9.25 0.91
N MET A 158 3.64 10.47 0.44
CA MET A 158 4.46 11.64 0.76
C MET A 158 4.04 12.30 2.09
N GLU A 159 2.85 12.00 2.60
CA GLU A 159 2.38 12.50 3.89
C GLU A 159 3.05 11.76 5.05
N ARG A 160 3.45 12.51 6.06
CA ARG A 160 4.09 11.99 7.27
C ARG A 160 3.62 12.76 8.49
N GLY A 161 3.35 12.05 9.58
CA GLY A 161 2.99 12.68 10.84
C GLY A 161 3.11 11.70 12.01
N MET A 162 3.16 12.28 13.22
CA MET A 162 2.98 11.53 14.47
C MET A 162 1.49 11.32 14.70
N VAL A 163 1.10 10.09 14.97
CA VAL A 163 -0.30 9.70 15.20
C VAL A 163 -0.43 9.14 16.61
N ASN A 164 -1.34 9.73 17.38
CA ASN A 164 -1.77 9.25 18.69
C ASN A 164 -2.94 8.27 18.52
N ILE A 165 -2.93 7.18 19.30
CA ILE A 165 -3.88 6.09 19.23
C ILE A 165 -4.53 5.89 20.59
N THR A 166 -5.85 5.94 20.63
CA THR A 166 -6.64 5.64 21.84
C THR A 166 -7.53 4.43 21.58
N VAL A 167 -7.59 3.50 22.52
CA VAL A 167 -8.38 2.27 22.41
C VAL A 167 -9.34 2.14 23.58
N SER A 168 -10.59 1.80 23.27
CA SER A 168 -11.56 1.32 24.27
C SER A 168 -12.18 -0.01 23.84
N GLY A 169 -12.69 -0.80 24.78
CA GLY A 169 -13.21 -2.15 24.52
C GLY A 169 -12.13 -3.18 24.13
N GLY A 170 -10.87 -2.83 24.33
CA GLY A 170 -9.71 -3.67 24.04
C GLY A 170 -8.43 -3.08 24.64
N LYS A 171 -7.29 -3.67 24.30
CA LYS A 171 -5.96 -3.26 24.76
C LYS A 171 -5.05 -3.02 23.56
N LEU A 172 -4.46 -1.83 23.45
CA LEU A 172 -3.38 -1.57 22.49
C LEU A 172 -2.15 -2.39 22.90
N LEU A 173 -1.69 -3.26 22.03
CA LEU A 173 -0.50 -4.08 22.25
C LEU A 173 0.75 -3.46 21.63
N ALA A 174 0.59 -2.91 20.43
CA ALA A 174 1.69 -2.28 19.71
C ALA A 174 1.18 -1.28 18.66
N ALA A 175 2.00 -0.28 18.37
CA ALA A 175 1.82 0.62 17.23
C ALA A 175 3.17 0.90 16.57
N GLY A 176 3.20 0.97 15.25
CA GLY A 176 4.45 1.23 14.54
C GLY A 176 4.27 1.38 13.04
N SER A 177 5.28 1.95 12.41
CA SER A 177 5.40 2.04 10.96
C SER A 177 6.39 1.00 10.43
N ALA A 178 6.42 0.81 9.10
CA ALA A 178 7.40 -0.07 8.45
C ALA A 178 8.78 0.59 8.27
N CYS A 179 9.06 1.69 8.96
CA CYS A 179 10.34 2.36 8.90
C CYS A 179 11.44 1.48 9.49
N PRO A 180 12.50 1.13 8.74
CA PRO A 180 13.58 0.29 9.25
C PRO A 180 14.44 0.97 10.32
N PHE A 181 14.33 2.29 10.45
CA PHE A 181 15.06 3.13 11.42
C PHE A 181 14.12 3.74 12.44
N HIS A 182 13.17 2.96 12.95
CA HIS A 182 12.26 3.43 14.00
C HIS A 182 13.01 3.65 15.32
N PRO A 183 13.16 4.91 15.80
CA PRO A 183 13.95 5.21 16.98
C PRO A 183 13.20 4.97 18.30
N GLY A 184 11.89 4.73 18.23
CA GLY A 184 10.98 4.64 19.37
C GLY A 184 10.63 3.22 19.78
N SER A 185 9.71 3.11 20.74
CA SER A 185 9.14 1.84 21.19
C SER A 185 7.83 1.58 20.43
N TYR A 186 7.62 0.35 20.02
CA TYR A 186 6.32 -0.10 19.48
C TYR A 186 5.23 -0.26 20.56
N LEU A 187 5.58 -0.12 21.83
CA LEU A 187 4.66 -0.28 22.97
C LEU A 187 4.02 1.05 23.42
N THR A 188 4.32 2.15 22.75
CA THR A 188 3.71 3.45 23.03
C THR A 188 2.43 3.65 22.21
N PRO A 189 1.48 4.47 22.69
CA PRO A 189 0.27 4.80 21.94
C PRO A 189 0.52 5.84 20.82
N GLU A 190 1.77 6.09 20.48
CA GLU A 190 2.19 7.03 19.45
C GLU A 190 3.06 6.33 18.43
N THR A 191 2.86 6.68 17.16
CA THR A 191 3.71 6.19 16.06
C THR A 191 3.83 7.23 14.96
N ASP A 192 5.01 7.28 14.32
CA ASP A 192 5.11 7.98 13.05
C ASP A 192 4.51 7.15 11.91
N THR A 193 4.25 7.78 10.78
CA THR A 193 3.91 7.08 9.55
C THR A 193 5.12 6.98 8.63
N TYR A 194 5.18 5.90 7.85
CA TYR A 194 6.20 5.69 6.83
C TYR A 194 5.55 5.40 5.49
N TYR A 195 5.77 6.27 4.51
CA TYR A 195 5.03 6.33 3.25
C TYR A 195 3.51 6.38 3.46
N GLY A 196 3.10 7.25 4.39
CA GLY A 196 1.69 7.49 4.67
C GLY A 196 0.99 6.39 5.45
N GLU A 197 1.71 5.40 5.99
CA GLU A 197 1.10 4.24 6.66
C GLU A 197 1.78 3.91 8.00
N ALA A 198 0.95 3.42 8.93
CA ALA A 198 1.36 2.75 10.15
C ALA A 198 0.36 1.63 10.49
N LEU A 199 0.64 0.86 11.53
CA LEU A 199 -0.20 -0.24 11.98
C LEU A 199 -0.37 -0.17 13.49
N ALA A 200 -1.60 -0.34 13.98
CA ALA A 200 -1.90 -0.62 15.36
C ALA A 200 -2.36 -2.07 15.53
N VAL A 201 -1.90 -2.73 16.58
CA VAL A 201 -2.31 -4.08 16.97
C VAL A 201 -3.05 -3.99 18.31
N VAL A 202 -4.31 -4.40 18.30
CA VAL A 202 -5.20 -4.32 19.45
C VAL A 202 -5.73 -5.72 19.81
N GLU A 203 -5.68 -6.08 21.06
CA GLU A 203 -6.37 -7.26 21.60
C GLU A 203 -7.80 -6.88 21.96
N ALA A 204 -8.77 -7.61 21.44
CA ALA A 204 -10.18 -7.39 21.72
C ALA A 204 -10.52 -7.77 23.17
N GLY A 205 -11.38 -6.98 23.82
CA GLY A 205 -11.96 -7.29 25.13
C GLY A 205 -12.97 -8.44 25.05
N GLU A 206 -13.70 -8.63 26.16
CA GLU A 206 -14.61 -9.78 26.33
C GLU A 206 -15.94 -9.63 25.58
N SER A 207 -16.41 -8.39 25.35
CA SER A 207 -17.71 -8.14 24.73
C SER A 207 -17.84 -6.70 24.22
N GLY A 208 -18.91 -6.42 23.48
CA GLY A 208 -19.20 -5.07 22.98
C GLY A 208 -18.49 -4.79 21.64
N ALA A 209 -17.62 -3.82 21.64
CA ALA A 209 -16.84 -3.46 20.45
C ALA A 209 -15.46 -2.91 20.84
N VAL A 210 -14.46 -3.19 20.04
CA VAL A 210 -13.18 -2.46 20.04
C VAL A 210 -13.39 -1.16 19.30
N GLU A 211 -13.13 -0.04 19.95
CA GLU A 211 -13.12 1.29 19.35
C GLU A 211 -11.70 1.82 19.35
N VAL A 212 -11.21 2.18 18.17
CA VAL A 212 -9.87 2.74 17.97
C VAL A 212 -10.00 4.13 17.38
N SER A 213 -9.54 5.12 18.13
CA SER A 213 -9.46 6.51 17.69
C SER A 213 -8.01 6.88 17.42
N ILE A 214 -7.76 7.56 16.31
CA ILE A 214 -6.45 8.05 15.88
C ILE A 214 -6.49 9.54 15.63
N SER A 215 -5.40 10.25 15.93
CA SER A 215 -5.29 11.69 15.68
C SER A 215 -3.83 12.12 15.47
N ASP A 216 -3.60 13.02 14.51
CA ASP A 216 -2.32 13.72 14.31
C ASP A 216 -2.34 15.16 14.87
N GLY A 217 -3.40 15.52 15.59
CA GLY A 217 -3.62 16.86 16.12
C GLY A 217 -4.44 17.78 15.21
N GLU A 218 -4.42 17.56 13.90
CA GLU A 218 -5.23 18.30 12.92
C GLU A 218 -6.37 17.46 12.37
N ARG A 219 -6.14 16.16 12.22
CA ARG A 219 -7.05 15.18 11.61
C ARG A 219 -7.28 14.05 12.58
N SER A 220 -8.46 13.46 12.54
CA SER A 220 -8.79 12.31 13.37
C SER A 220 -9.75 11.37 12.64
N ASP A 221 -9.74 10.12 13.05
CA ASP A 221 -10.70 9.10 12.63
C ASP A 221 -10.94 8.11 13.76
N THR A 222 -12.10 7.46 13.71
CA THR A 222 -12.49 6.45 14.72
C THR A 222 -13.15 5.27 14.02
N VAL A 223 -12.71 4.07 14.35
CA VAL A 223 -13.30 2.82 13.85
C VAL A 223 -13.82 1.98 15.00
N LYS A 224 -14.96 1.31 14.78
CA LYS A 224 -15.56 0.34 15.70
C LYS A 224 -15.60 -1.04 15.07
N ILE A 225 -15.11 -2.03 15.83
CA ILE A 225 -15.05 -3.45 15.44
C ILE A 225 -15.89 -4.23 16.44
N PRO A 226 -17.10 -4.67 16.09
CA PRO A 226 -17.95 -5.47 16.96
C PRO A 226 -17.28 -6.77 17.39
N ILE A 227 -17.42 -7.12 18.67
CA ILE A 227 -17.00 -8.42 19.25
C ILE A 227 -18.21 -9.34 19.20
N ALA A 228 -18.12 -10.46 18.46
CA ALA A 228 -19.23 -11.38 18.17
C ALA A 228 -18.88 -12.84 18.53
#